data_e16e1bf1f39f219ba1c83751a8cb9b90
#
_entry.id   e16e1bf1f39f219ba1c83751a8cb9b90
#
_cell.length_a   1.000
_cell.length_b   1.000
_cell.length_c   1.000
_cell.angle_alpha   90.00
_cell.angle_beta   90.00
_cell.angle_gamma   90.00
#
_symmetry.space_group_name_H-M   'P 1'
#
loop_
_entity.id
_entity.type
_entity.pdbx_description
1 polymer ?
#
loop_
_entity_poly.entity_id
_entity_poly.type
_entity_poly.pdbx_seq_one_letter_code
_entity_poly.pdbx_strand_id
1 'polypeptide(L)'
;RTAFSVSKSVPAKVAAIVIPVAASGPIPSGVGLNRAQLSTLGFEGRASQTQTLPPAAGKTAVRVLLGIGEVRNLDTSVLRNVAASAARACARYESIATTLPGVMRGSAKAPTQAVVEGIALALHRWVALKNDKSGLSKLTSVTLVSAEKTAEVQAGMLMGIATSTAVCTARDFANTPPSHLTARQFAEHAVAIAEASGLEATVYNKDQLIAMGCGGLVGVNAGSTEPPRMVKLEYKPASARGKVVLVGKGVMYDSGGISLKPSDGMHAMMKMDMSGAAAVLATMGALRALKVKTQVTAYLMCTDNMPSGSALKLGDVLTMRNGKTVEIHNTDAEGRLILADGLSLGAESKPDAMIDIATLTGACLGALGKKMAGVLSNNSGVVSQLMNSSSRTNELLWELPLFHDYRRLLDSNVADMRNIGGPYAGATTAALFLHEFVGTTPWAHLDIAGPMDADGDEGWLNRGATAYGTRLLIDFCANFTKPSKKK
;
A
#
# COMPACT_ATOMS: atom_id res chain seq x y z
N ARG A 1 -14.83 -12.67 -4.82
CA ARG A 1 -13.87 -12.65 -3.69
C ARG A 1 -13.98 -13.93 -2.90
N THR A 2 -12.86 -14.45 -2.35
CA THR A 2 -12.83 -15.63 -1.49
C THR A 2 -13.45 -15.30 -0.13
N ALA A 3 -14.43 -16.13 0.31
CA ALA A 3 -15.04 -16.03 1.63
C ALA A 3 -14.21 -16.78 2.67
N PHE A 4 -14.12 -16.23 3.88
CA PHE A 4 -13.43 -16.83 5.01
C PHE A 4 -14.42 -17.17 6.13
N SER A 5 -14.21 -18.31 6.79
CA SER A 5 -14.97 -18.75 7.95
C SER A 5 -14.05 -19.38 9.01
N VAL A 6 -14.54 -19.48 10.24
CA VAL A 6 -13.83 -20.14 11.35
C VAL A 6 -14.62 -21.34 11.80
N SER A 7 -13.93 -22.46 12.03
CA SER A 7 -14.53 -23.70 12.55
C SER A 7 -13.61 -24.35 13.59
N LYS A 8 -14.21 -25.12 14.51
CA LYS A 8 -13.44 -25.92 15.50
C LYS A 8 -12.82 -27.18 14.89
N SER A 9 -13.34 -27.63 13.75
CA SER A 9 -12.87 -28.83 13.05
C SER A 9 -12.94 -28.65 11.54
N VAL A 10 -12.24 -29.51 10.81
CA VAL A 10 -12.32 -29.53 9.34
C VAL A 10 -13.73 -29.89 8.90
N PRO A 11 -14.37 -29.09 8.02
CA PRO A 11 -15.69 -29.40 7.49
C PRO A 11 -15.73 -30.74 6.75
N ALA A 12 -16.83 -31.46 6.87
CA ALA A 12 -16.99 -32.77 6.20
C ALA A 12 -16.92 -32.68 4.67
N LYS A 13 -17.45 -31.56 4.12
CA LYS A 13 -17.43 -31.28 2.67
C LYS A 13 -16.46 -30.14 2.39
N VAL A 14 -15.19 -30.47 2.11
CA VAL A 14 -14.15 -29.54 1.68
C VAL A 14 -13.36 -30.20 0.57
N ALA A 15 -13.00 -29.43 -0.48
CA ALA A 15 -12.31 -29.98 -1.64
C ALA A 15 -10.84 -30.31 -1.34
N ALA A 16 -10.17 -29.49 -0.52
CA ALA A 16 -8.79 -29.77 -0.10
C ALA A 16 -8.53 -29.33 1.35
N ILE A 17 -7.59 -30.02 1.99
CA ILE A 17 -7.10 -29.69 3.33
C ILE A 17 -5.63 -29.27 3.21
N VAL A 18 -5.31 -28.04 3.60
CA VAL A 18 -3.93 -27.55 3.67
C VAL A 18 -3.36 -27.92 5.04
N ILE A 19 -2.34 -28.76 5.03
CA ILE A 19 -1.70 -29.30 6.23
C ILE A 19 -0.32 -28.67 6.39
N PRO A 20 -0.10 -27.79 7.38
CA PRO A 20 1.21 -27.21 7.64
C PRO A 20 2.17 -28.28 8.18
N VAL A 21 3.37 -28.36 7.60
CA VAL A 21 4.42 -29.32 7.98
C VAL A 21 5.73 -28.54 8.19
N ALA A 22 6.28 -28.62 9.40
CA ALA A 22 7.56 -28.00 9.70
C ALA A 22 8.74 -28.77 9.07
N ALA A 23 9.86 -28.11 8.82
CA ALA A 23 11.07 -28.74 8.30
C ALA A 23 11.67 -29.77 9.28
N SER A 24 11.49 -29.55 10.58
CA SER A 24 11.91 -30.48 11.65
C SER A 24 10.79 -30.79 12.63
N GLY A 25 10.98 -31.79 13.50
CA GLY A 25 10.01 -32.19 14.51
C GLY A 25 8.93 -33.18 13.99
N PRO A 26 7.82 -33.37 14.73
CA PRO A 26 6.82 -34.38 14.40
C PRO A 26 6.02 -34.02 13.14
N ILE A 27 5.65 -35.07 12.38
CA ILE A 27 4.76 -34.94 11.24
C ILE A 27 3.30 -34.94 11.75
N PRO A 28 2.43 -34.01 11.33
CA PRO A 28 1.02 -34.04 11.67
C PRO A 28 0.34 -35.34 11.23
N SER A 29 -0.51 -35.93 12.08
CA SER A 29 -1.17 -37.21 11.81
C SER A 29 -1.97 -37.25 10.52
N GLY A 30 -2.55 -36.11 10.11
CA GLY A 30 -3.30 -35.96 8.86
C GLY A 30 -2.46 -36.16 7.59
N VAL A 31 -1.13 -36.14 7.67
CA VAL A 31 -0.23 -36.37 6.53
C VAL A 31 -0.22 -37.83 6.10
N GLY A 32 -0.22 -38.78 7.06
CA GLY A 32 -0.22 -40.24 6.78
C GLY A 32 1.05 -40.77 6.15
N LEU A 33 2.16 -40.02 6.16
CA LEU A 33 3.50 -40.39 5.70
C LEU A 33 4.52 -39.97 6.75
N ASN A 34 5.62 -40.73 6.85
CA ASN A 34 6.76 -40.36 7.68
C ASN A 34 7.75 -39.45 6.93
N ARG A 35 8.78 -38.96 7.64
CA ARG A 35 9.79 -38.03 7.10
C ARG A 35 10.54 -38.60 5.90
N ALA A 36 10.96 -39.87 5.99
CA ALA A 36 11.70 -40.52 4.91
C ALA A 36 10.85 -40.66 3.63
N GLN A 37 9.57 -41.01 3.78
CA GLN A 37 8.63 -41.08 2.66
C GLN A 37 8.37 -39.68 2.04
N LEU A 38 8.28 -38.63 2.86
CA LEU A 38 8.15 -37.27 2.36
C LEU A 38 9.41 -36.82 1.60
N SER A 39 10.60 -37.13 2.12
CA SER A 39 11.86 -36.81 1.45
C SER A 39 11.96 -37.53 0.09
N THR A 40 11.53 -38.80 -0.01
CA THR A 40 11.44 -39.51 -1.29
C THR A 40 10.55 -38.81 -2.31
N LEU A 41 9.49 -38.08 -1.86
CA LEU A 41 8.64 -37.26 -2.69
C LEU A 41 9.23 -35.85 -2.98
N GLY A 42 10.46 -35.58 -2.48
CA GLY A 42 11.11 -34.28 -2.59
C GLY A 42 10.52 -33.19 -1.66
N PHE A 43 9.72 -33.58 -0.65
CA PHE A 43 9.11 -32.65 0.29
C PHE A 43 9.86 -32.64 1.63
N GLU A 44 10.55 -31.56 1.92
CA GLU A 44 11.35 -31.34 3.13
C GLU A 44 10.70 -30.43 4.16
N GLY A 45 9.52 -29.90 3.89
CA GLY A 45 8.84 -28.93 4.76
C GLY A 45 9.46 -27.53 4.75
N ARG A 46 10.29 -27.20 3.74
CA ARG A 46 10.84 -25.84 3.58
C ARG A 46 9.72 -24.84 3.43
N ALA A 47 9.92 -23.61 3.95
CA ALA A 47 8.91 -22.56 3.87
C ALA A 47 8.43 -22.36 2.42
N SER A 48 7.11 -22.31 2.24
CA SER A 48 6.41 -22.19 0.95
C SER A 48 6.48 -23.40 0.02
N GLN A 49 7.15 -24.48 0.39
CA GLN A 49 7.14 -25.73 -0.37
C GLN A 49 5.74 -26.38 -0.29
N THR A 50 5.22 -26.85 -1.42
CA THR A 50 3.91 -27.51 -1.47
C THR A 50 4.02 -28.91 -2.10
N GLN A 51 3.24 -29.87 -1.57
CA GLN A 51 3.10 -31.20 -2.12
C GLN A 51 1.64 -31.64 -2.04
N THR A 52 1.07 -32.00 -3.17
CA THR A 52 -0.30 -32.54 -3.20
C THR A 52 -0.29 -34.05 -3.05
N LEU A 53 -1.10 -34.55 -2.14
CA LEU A 53 -1.35 -35.98 -1.90
C LEU A 53 -2.81 -36.32 -2.20
N PRO A 54 -3.12 -37.55 -2.64
CA PRO A 54 -4.49 -38.00 -2.81
C PRO A 54 -5.25 -37.96 -1.47
N PRO A 55 -6.59 -38.03 -1.47
CA PRO A 55 -7.36 -38.18 -0.26
C PRO A 55 -6.88 -39.35 0.61
N ALA A 56 -7.00 -39.21 1.93
CA ALA A 56 -6.78 -40.34 2.83
C ALA A 56 -7.88 -41.40 2.65
N ALA A 57 -7.60 -42.65 3.05
CA ALA A 57 -8.56 -43.75 2.95
C ALA A 57 -9.93 -43.37 3.59
N GLY A 58 -11.01 -43.57 2.86
CA GLY A 58 -12.38 -43.19 3.29
C GLY A 58 -12.67 -41.70 3.34
N LYS A 59 -11.84 -40.84 2.77
CA LYS A 59 -12.00 -39.38 2.66
C LYS A 59 -12.04 -38.94 1.21
N THR A 60 -12.66 -37.79 0.95
CA THR A 60 -12.77 -37.19 -0.38
C THR A 60 -11.87 -35.98 -0.57
N ALA A 61 -11.46 -35.31 0.50
CA ALA A 61 -10.65 -34.10 0.45
C ALA A 61 -9.19 -34.41 0.06
N VAL A 62 -8.68 -33.72 -0.94
CA VAL A 62 -7.27 -33.75 -1.32
C VAL A 62 -6.41 -33.15 -0.19
N ARG A 63 -5.23 -33.71 0.05
CA ARG A 63 -4.29 -33.20 1.04
C ARG A 63 -3.21 -32.37 0.36
N VAL A 64 -3.10 -31.11 0.70
CA VAL A 64 -2.04 -30.21 0.25
C VAL A 64 -1.10 -29.96 1.41
N LEU A 65 0.05 -30.60 1.40
CA LEU A 65 1.09 -30.35 2.38
C LEU A 65 1.72 -29.00 2.08
N LEU A 66 1.96 -28.24 3.14
CA LEU A 66 2.53 -26.91 3.06
C LEU A 66 3.71 -26.80 4.02
N GLY A 67 4.90 -26.65 3.48
CA GLY A 67 6.11 -26.43 4.26
C GLY A 67 6.05 -25.06 4.95
N ILE A 68 6.25 -25.04 6.26
CA ILE A 68 6.31 -23.80 7.06
C ILE A 68 7.72 -23.44 7.51
N GLY A 69 8.73 -24.23 7.09
CA GLY A 69 10.11 -24.05 7.52
C GLY A 69 10.34 -24.45 8.98
N GLU A 70 11.39 -23.93 9.59
CA GLU A 70 11.67 -24.12 11.00
C GLU A 70 10.73 -23.28 11.88
N VAL A 71 10.03 -23.91 12.82
CA VAL A 71 9.05 -23.25 13.69
C VAL A 71 9.64 -22.06 14.47
N ARG A 72 10.92 -22.15 14.87
CA ARG A 72 11.63 -21.07 15.59
C ARG A 72 11.81 -19.78 14.76
N ASN A 73 11.78 -19.90 13.42
CA ASN A 73 11.95 -18.78 12.48
C ASN A 73 10.60 -18.27 11.95
N LEU A 74 9.48 -18.81 12.45
CA LEU A 74 8.16 -18.48 11.96
C LEU A 74 7.68 -17.17 12.58
N ASP A 75 7.46 -16.18 11.73
CA ASP A 75 6.82 -14.90 12.06
C ASP A 75 5.61 -14.65 11.15
N THR A 76 4.93 -13.52 11.34
CA THR A 76 3.75 -13.17 10.53
C THR A 76 4.09 -12.90 9.07
N SER A 77 5.32 -12.49 8.76
CA SER A 77 5.77 -12.26 7.39
C SER A 77 5.98 -13.58 6.64
N VAL A 78 6.72 -14.52 7.26
CA VAL A 78 6.90 -15.87 6.73
C VAL A 78 5.54 -16.55 6.57
N LEU A 79 4.66 -16.43 7.56
CA LEU A 79 3.33 -17.04 7.54
C LEU A 79 2.44 -16.49 6.42
N ARG A 80 2.52 -15.19 6.13
CA ARG A 80 1.81 -14.56 5.00
C ARG A 80 2.27 -15.14 3.66
N ASN A 81 3.58 -15.31 3.46
CA ASN A 81 4.14 -15.89 2.24
C ASN A 81 3.80 -17.38 2.10
N VAL A 82 3.86 -18.13 3.18
CA VAL A 82 3.47 -19.53 3.24
C VAL A 82 1.99 -19.71 2.87
N ALA A 83 1.11 -18.86 3.44
CA ALA A 83 -0.31 -18.85 3.11
C ALA A 83 -0.61 -18.49 1.65
N ALA A 84 0.19 -17.58 1.07
CA ALA A 84 0.11 -17.24 -0.35
C ALA A 84 0.47 -18.44 -1.24
N SER A 85 1.49 -19.20 -0.89
CA SER A 85 1.88 -20.42 -1.62
C SER A 85 0.79 -21.49 -1.53
N ALA A 86 0.18 -21.66 -0.37
CA ALA A 86 -0.99 -22.55 -0.21
C ALA A 86 -2.15 -22.13 -1.12
N ALA A 87 -2.47 -20.82 -1.18
CA ALA A 87 -3.53 -20.29 -1.99
C ALA A 87 -3.32 -20.59 -3.49
N ARG A 88 -2.08 -20.38 -3.99
CA ARG A 88 -1.73 -20.69 -5.39
C ARG A 88 -1.80 -22.19 -5.68
N ALA A 89 -1.27 -23.03 -4.80
CA ALA A 89 -1.34 -24.49 -4.95
C ALA A 89 -2.79 -25.01 -4.95
N CYS A 90 -3.69 -24.30 -4.25
CA CYS A 90 -5.09 -24.64 -4.11
C CYS A 90 -6.02 -23.90 -5.08
N ALA A 91 -5.51 -23.09 -6.01
CA ALA A 91 -6.32 -22.22 -6.88
C ALA A 91 -7.36 -22.96 -7.73
N ARG A 92 -7.15 -24.25 -7.99
CA ARG A 92 -8.07 -25.13 -8.76
C ARG A 92 -9.24 -25.69 -7.94
N TYR A 93 -9.17 -25.64 -6.60
CA TYR A 93 -10.21 -26.17 -5.71
C TYR A 93 -11.20 -25.07 -5.30
N GLU A 94 -12.47 -25.40 -5.15
CA GLU A 94 -13.49 -24.43 -4.76
C GLU A 94 -13.45 -24.08 -3.28
N SER A 95 -13.02 -25.03 -2.43
CA SER A 95 -12.96 -24.83 -0.99
C SER A 95 -11.75 -25.50 -0.36
N ILE A 96 -11.18 -24.84 0.65
CA ILE A 96 -10.08 -25.39 1.47
C ILE A 96 -10.36 -25.20 2.96
N ALA A 97 -9.73 -26.08 3.77
CA ALA A 97 -9.64 -25.90 5.21
C ALA A 97 -8.17 -25.94 5.63
N THR A 98 -7.77 -25.17 6.65
CA THR A 98 -6.39 -25.09 7.12
C THR A 98 -6.28 -24.83 8.61
N THR A 99 -5.28 -25.42 9.26
CA THR A 99 -4.88 -25.16 10.65
C THR A 99 -3.75 -24.15 10.79
N LEU A 100 -3.36 -23.48 9.70
CA LEU A 100 -2.30 -22.46 9.69
C LEU A 100 -2.40 -21.39 10.80
N PRO A 101 -3.59 -20.90 11.21
CA PRO A 101 -3.69 -19.95 12.31
C PRO A 101 -3.07 -20.41 13.63
N GLY A 102 -3.03 -21.73 13.86
CA GLY A 102 -2.53 -22.34 15.10
C GLY A 102 -1.05 -22.74 15.12
N VAL A 103 -0.28 -22.50 14.05
CA VAL A 103 1.11 -22.96 13.95
C VAL A 103 2.09 -22.15 14.82
N MET A 104 1.74 -20.92 15.17
CA MET A 104 2.55 -20.07 16.05
C MET A 104 2.07 -20.18 17.50
N ARG A 105 3.01 -20.14 18.45
CA ARG A 105 2.69 -20.06 19.87
C ARG A 105 2.11 -18.67 20.24
N GLY A 106 1.39 -18.60 21.35
CA GLY A 106 0.80 -17.36 21.85
C GLY A 106 -0.55 -17.01 21.22
N SER A 107 -0.81 -15.72 20.95
CA SER A 107 -2.07 -15.26 20.36
C SER A 107 -2.22 -15.68 18.91
N ALA A 108 -3.38 -16.18 18.53
CA ALA A 108 -3.70 -16.57 17.16
C ALA A 108 -4.17 -15.39 16.28
N LYS A 109 -4.36 -14.18 16.85
CA LYS A 109 -4.93 -13.03 16.14
C LYS A 109 -4.04 -12.56 14.99
N ALA A 110 -2.78 -12.18 15.26
CA ALA A 110 -1.86 -11.71 14.23
C ALA A 110 -1.46 -12.79 13.21
N PRO A 111 -1.18 -14.06 13.61
CA PRO A 111 -1.01 -15.15 12.67
C PRO A 111 -2.20 -15.35 11.73
N THR A 112 -3.43 -15.29 12.23
CA THR A 112 -4.63 -15.44 11.40
C THR A 112 -4.77 -14.30 10.41
N GLN A 113 -4.52 -13.06 10.83
CA GLN A 113 -4.51 -11.90 9.92
C GLN A 113 -3.51 -12.14 8.78
N ALA A 114 -2.29 -12.58 9.08
CA ALA A 114 -1.28 -12.86 8.08
C ALA A 114 -1.70 -13.98 7.10
N VAL A 115 -2.35 -15.05 7.60
CA VAL A 115 -2.87 -16.13 6.76
C VAL A 115 -3.94 -15.61 5.80
N VAL A 116 -4.91 -14.84 6.28
CA VAL A 116 -5.99 -14.29 5.47
C VAL A 116 -5.44 -13.33 4.42
N GLU A 117 -4.53 -12.42 4.81
CA GLU A 117 -3.84 -11.51 3.89
C GLU A 117 -3.08 -12.30 2.81
N GLY A 118 -2.27 -13.30 3.20
CA GLY A 118 -1.50 -14.11 2.26
C GLY A 118 -2.38 -14.79 1.22
N ILE A 119 -3.47 -15.42 1.65
CA ILE A 119 -4.42 -16.09 0.74
C ILE A 119 -5.10 -15.07 -0.17
N ALA A 120 -5.74 -14.05 0.40
CA ALA A 120 -6.54 -13.10 -0.37
C ALA A 120 -5.70 -12.31 -1.38
N LEU A 121 -4.50 -11.85 -0.98
CA LEU A 121 -3.62 -11.05 -1.82
C LEU A 121 -2.97 -11.86 -2.94
N ALA A 122 -2.61 -13.13 -2.68
CA ALA A 122 -2.04 -14.00 -3.70
C ALA A 122 -3.03 -14.37 -4.81
N LEU A 123 -4.32 -14.47 -4.47
CA LEU A 123 -5.38 -14.82 -5.42
C LEU A 123 -5.93 -13.61 -6.19
N HIS A 124 -5.62 -12.40 -5.73
CA HIS A 124 -6.09 -11.20 -6.40
C HIS A 124 -5.46 -11.03 -7.78
N ARG A 125 -6.28 -10.78 -8.80
CA ARG A 125 -5.86 -10.49 -10.18
C ARG A 125 -6.71 -9.37 -10.75
N TRP A 126 -6.05 -8.34 -11.29
CA TRP A 126 -6.73 -7.34 -12.07
C TRP A 126 -6.93 -7.84 -13.51
N VAL A 127 -8.16 -8.07 -13.88
CA VAL A 127 -8.54 -8.64 -15.19
C VAL A 127 -9.75 -7.93 -15.80
N ALA A 128 -10.04 -6.70 -15.37
CA ALA A 128 -11.26 -5.98 -15.75
C ALA A 128 -11.41 -5.84 -17.27
N LEU A 129 -10.30 -5.62 -17.98
CA LEU A 129 -10.27 -5.44 -19.45
C LEU A 129 -9.88 -6.70 -20.23
N LYS A 130 -9.75 -7.87 -19.56
CA LYS A 130 -9.45 -9.13 -20.26
C LYS A 130 -10.73 -9.89 -20.59
N ASN A 131 -10.81 -10.40 -21.82
CA ASN A 131 -11.88 -11.32 -22.24
C ASN A 131 -11.66 -12.72 -21.66
N ASP A 132 -10.42 -13.23 -21.72
CA ASP A 132 -10.07 -14.51 -21.10
C ASP A 132 -9.82 -14.34 -19.58
N LYS A 133 -10.65 -15.03 -18.81
CA LYS A 133 -10.59 -15.10 -17.33
C LYS A 133 -10.32 -16.51 -16.82
N SER A 134 -9.94 -17.44 -17.70
CA SER A 134 -9.68 -18.86 -17.35
C SER A 134 -8.58 -19.06 -16.32
N GLY A 135 -7.61 -18.13 -16.26
CA GLY A 135 -6.52 -18.13 -15.27
C GLY A 135 -6.92 -17.68 -13.85
N LEU A 136 -8.18 -17.31 -13.60
CA LEU A 136 -8.63 -16.94 -12.26
C LEU A 136 -8.76 -18.17 -11.34
N SER A 137 -8.49 -17.95 -10.07
CA SER A 137 -8.67 -18.98 -9.06
C SER A 137 -10.13 -19.38 -8.91
N LYS A 138 -10.37 -20.70 -8.77
CA LYS A 138 -11.70 -21.26 -8.42
C LYS A 138 -11.96 -21.24 -6.91
N LEU A 139 -10.97 -20.87 -6.08
CA LEU A 139 -11.07 -20.89 -4.63
C LEU A 139 -12.02 -19.78 -4.13
N THR A 140 -13.23 -20.17 -3.75
CA THR A 140 -14.27 -19.28 -3.27
C THR A 140 -14.45 -19.32 -1.75
N SER A 141 -13.97 -20.40 -1.07
CA SER A 141 -14.19 -20.58 0.36
C SER A 141 -12.94 -21.11 1.08
N VAL A 142 -12.62 -20.51 2.21
CA VAL A 142 -11.52 -20.89 3.11
C VAL A 142 -12.04 -21.04 4.53
N THR A 143 -11.88 -22.22 5.12
CA THR A 143 -12.17 -22.47 6.54
C THR A 143 -10.89 -22.47 7.36
N LEU A 144 -10.79 -21.54 8.30
CA LEU A 144 -9.71 -21.45 9.28
C LEU A 144 -10.08 -22.33 10.47
N VAL A 145 -9.32 -23.40 10.70
CA VAL A 145 -9.62 -24.39 11.72
C VAL A 145 -8.85 -24.07 13.00
N SER A 146 -9.60 -23.92 14.11
CA SER A 146 -9.02 -23.72 15.45
C SER A 146 -9.97 -24.25 16.52
N ALA A 147 -9.56 -25.26 17.25
CA ALA A 147 -10.37 -25.87 18.30
C ALA A 147 -10.47 -24.98 19.55
N GLU A 148 -9.37 -24.32 19.95
CA GLU A 148 -9.25 -23.65 21.26
C GLU A 148 -9.33 -22.12 21.17
N LYS A 149 -8.80 -21.51 20.11
CA LYS A 149 -8.61 -20.05 19.97
C LYS A 149 -9.60 -19.39 19.00
N THR A 150 -10.82 -19.90 18.92
CA THR A 150 -11.83 -19.48 17.91
C THR A 150 -12.06 -17.97 17.90
N ALA A 151 -12.16 -17.33 19.07
CA ALA A 151 -12.40 -15.87 19.17
C ALA A 151 -11.22 -15.03 18.64
N GLU A 152 -9.97 -15.46 18.91
CA GLU A 152 -8.77 -14.76 18.39
C GLU A 152 -8.63 -14.96 16.87
N VAL A 153 -8.91 -16.19 16.39
CA VAL A 153 -8.93 -16.50 14.95
C VAL A 153 -10.02 -15.68 14.24
N GLN A 154 -11.20 -15.57 14.83
CA GLN A 154 -12.26 -14.71 14.28
C GLN A 154 -11.83 -13.24 14.19
N ALA A 155 -11.22 -12.72 15.26
CA ALA A 155 -10.73 -11.34 15.27
C ALA A 155 -9.62 -11.10 14.22
N GLY A 156 -8.66 -12.02 14.13
CA GLY A 156 -7.59 -11.96 13.11
C GLY A 156 -8.14 -12.07 11.68
N MET A 157 -9.13 -12.94 11.46
CA MET A 157 -9.79 -13.09 10.17
C MET A 157 -10.45 -11.78 9.72
N LEU A 158 -11.21 -11.12 10.59
CA LEU A 158 -11.87 -9.85 10.26
C LEU A 158 -10.85 -8.74 9.94
N MET A 159 -9.75 -8.68 10.68
CA MET A 159 -8.65 -7.75 10.38
C MET A 159 -8.01 -8.06 9.03
N GLY A 160 -7.70 -9.32 8.76
CA GLY A 160 -7.10 -9.74 7.49
C GLY A 160 -8.00 -9.46 6.29
N ILE A 161 -9.32 -9.65 6.42
CA ILE A 161 -10.30 -9.31 5.39
C ILE A 161 -10.31 -7.80 5.13
N ALA A 162 -10.39 -6.97 6.17
CA ALA A 162 -10.42 -5.52 6.02
C ALA A 162 -9.13 -5.00 5.34
N THR A 163 -7.97 -5.46 5.83
CA THR A 163 -6.67 -5.04 5.29
C THR A 163 -6.46 -5.52 3.85
N SER A 164 -6.74 -6.81 3.55
CA SER A 164 -6.58 -7.33 2.20
C SER A 164 -7.57 -6.71 1.21
N THR A 165 -8.78 -6.37 1.64
CA THR A 165 -9.74 -5.62 0.81
C THR A 165 -9.19 -4.26 0.43
N ALA A 166 -8.63 -3.52 1.40
CA ALA A 166 -8.00 -2.23 1.14
C ALA A 166 -6.86 -2.35 0.12
N VAL A 167 -5.94 -3.29 0.33
CA VAL A 167 -4.81 -3.53 -0.60
C VAL A 167 -5.30 -3.88 -2.01
N CYS A 168 -6.29 -4.77 -2.13
CA CYS A 168 -6.86 -5.14 -3.43
C CYS A 168 -7.50 -3.93 -4.13
N THR A 169 -8.20 -3.07 -3.39
CA THR A 169 -8.79 -1.82 -3.94
C THR A 169 -7.70 -0.88 -4.47
N ALA A 170 -6.62 -0.67 -3.71
CA ALA A 170 -5.51 0.17 -4.19
C ALA A 170 -4.79 -0.44 -5.40
N ARG A 171 -4.62 -1.78 -5.45
CA ARG A 171 -4.09 -2.49 -6.62
C ARG A 171 -4.99 -2.32 -7.85
N ASP A 172 -6.30 -2.39 -7.67
CA ASP A 172 -7.25 -2.20 -8.76
C ASP A 172 -7.11 -0.81 -9.37
N PHE A 173 -7.04 0.25 -8.55
CA PHE A 173 -6.83 1.60 -9.05
C PHE A 173 -5.49 1.74 -9.79
N ALA A 174 -4.39 1.34 -9.20
CA ALA A 174 -3.07 1.53 -9.79
C ALA A 174 -2.82 0.64 -11.03
N ASN A 175 -3.54 -0.46 -11.21
CA ASN A 175 -3.49 -1.28 -12.43
C ASN A 175 -4.41 -0.74 -13.55
N THR A 176 -5.41 0.07 -13.21
CA THR A 176 -6.38 0.58 -14.19
C THR A 176 -5.70 1.56 -15.16
N PRO A 177 -5.87 1.38 -16.49
CA PRO A 177 -5.32 2.32 -17.47
C PRO A 177 -5.88 3.73 -17.31
N PRO A 178 -5.09 4.78 -17.64
CA PRO A 178 -5.49 6.17 -17.39
C PRO A 178 -6.73 6.62 -18.15
N SER A 179 -7.02 6.03 -19.30
CA SER A 179 -8.28 6.28 -20.03
C SER A 179 -9.53 5.73 -19.34
N HIS A 180 -9.36 4.86 -18.32
CA HIS A 180 -10.43 4.25 -17.54
C HIS A 180 -10.42 4.71 -16.07
N LEU A 181 -9.48 5.56 -15.70
CA LEU A 181 -9.37 6.13 -14.35
C LEU A 181 -8.76 7.53 -14.40
N THR A 182 -9.60 8.52 -14.69
CA THR A 182 -9.24 9.94 -14.66
C THR A 182 -9.31 10.49 -13.23
N ALA A 183 -8.80 11.72 -13.01
CA ALA A 183 -8.90 12.40 -11.71
C ALA A 183 -10.36 12.52 -11.22
N ARG A 184 -11.31 12.77 -12.12
CA ARG A 184 -12.73 12.84 -11.82
C ARG A 184 -13.29 11.49 -11.39
N GLN A 185 -13.04 10.44 -12.17
CA GLN A 185 -13.50 9.08 -11.86
C GLN A 185 -12.90 8.56 -10.54
N PHE A 186 -11.61 8.85 -10.28
CA PHE A 186 -10.99 8.50 -9.01
C PHE A 186 -11.66 9.22 -7.83
N ALA A 187 -12.01 10.51 -7.99
CA ALA A 187 -12.75 11.25 -6.98
C ALA A 187 -14.17 10.68 -6.75
N GLU A 188 -14.87 10.25 -7.81
CA GLU A 188 -16.18 9.56 -7.70
C GLU A 188 -16.05 8.24 -6.91
N HIS A 189 -15.03 7.44 -7.21
CA HIS A 189 -14.72 6.22 -6.43
C HIS A 189 -14.38 6.55 -4.96
N ALA A 190 -13.66 7.63 -4.72
CA ALA A 190 -13.32 8.04 -3.35
C ALA A 190 -14.56 8.42 -2.55
N VAL A 191 -15.53 9.11 -3.16
CA VAL A 191 -16.83 9.41 -2.54
C VAL A 191 -17.59 8.12 -2.22
N ALA A 192 -17.69 7.18 -3.18
CA ALA A 192 -18.39 5.91 -2.97
C ALA A 192 -17.75 5.08 -1.84
N ILE A 193 -16.40 5.04 -1.77
CA ILE A 193 -15.69 4.37 -0.66
C ILE A 193 -15.95 5.08 0.66
N ALA A 194 -15.97 6.41 0.68
CA ALA A 194 -16.24 7.19 1.87
C ALA A 194 -17.65 6.91 2.42
N GLU A 195 -18.66 6.92 1.57
CA GLU A 195 -20.05 6.58 1.93
C GLU A 195 -20.15 5.16 2.50
N ALA A 196 -19.59 4.16 1.80
CA ALA A 196 -19.61 2.77 2.23
C ALA A 196 -18.86 2.54 3.56
N SER A 197 -17.87 3.38 3.86
CA SER A 197 -17.03 3.28 5.07
C SER A 197 -17.45 4.26 6.17
N GLY A 198 -18.48 5.09 5.94
CA GLY A 198 -18.97 6.10 6.88
C GLY A 198 -17.95 7.20 7.17
N LEU A 199 -17.23 7.65 6.17
CA LEU A 199 -16.31 8.79 6.20
C LEU A 199 -17.02 10.05 5.67
N GLU A 200 -16.54 11.22 6.07
CA GLU A 200 -16.91 12.47 5.41
C GLU A 200 -15.99 12.67 4.19
N ALA A 201 -16.56 13.05 3.04
CA ALA A 201 -15.81 13.34 1.82
C ALA A 201 -16.19 14.70 1.26
N THR A 202 -15.18 15.46 0.84
CA THR A 202 -15.35 16.73 0.11
C THR A 202 -14.48 16.68 -1.15
N VAL A 203 -15.08 16.94 -2.30
CA VAL A 203 -14.37 17.00 -3.59
C VAL A 203 -14.28 18.46 -4.03
N TYR A 204 -13.07 18.93 -4.31
CA TYR A 204 -12.80 20.26 -4.83
C TYR A 204 -12.52 20.20 -6.32
N ASN A 205 -13.22 21.02 -7.10
CA ASN A 205 -13.02 21.17 -8.54
C ASN A 205 -11.93 22.22 -8.85
N LYS A 206 -11.61 22.41 -10.14
CA LYS A 206 -10.56 23.33 -10.58
C LYS A 206 -10.76 24.76 -10.08
N ASP A 207 -11.99 25.31 -10.18
CA ASP A 207 -12.27 26.71 -9.79
C ASP A 207 -12.10 26.89 -8.28
N GLN A 208 -12.55 25.93 -7.50
CA GLN A 208 -12.35 25.93 -6.05
C GLN A 208 -10.86 25.82 -5.69
N LEU A 209 -10.08 25.01 -6.40
CA LEU A 209 -8.63 24.90 -6.20
C LEU A 209 -7.90 26.19 -6.52
N ILE A 210 -8.31 26.90 -7.58
CA ILE A 210 -7.80 28.24 -7.92
C ILE A 210 -8.13 29.21 -6.77
N ALA A 211 -9.37 29.25 -6.32
CA ALA A 211 -9.80 30.13 -5.23
C ALA A 211 -9.09 29.81 -3.90
N MET A 212 -8.70 28.55 -3.69
CA MET A 212 -7.91 28.11 -2.53
C MET A 212 -6.41 28.42 -2.67
N GLY A 213 -5.94 28.88 -3.83
CA GLY A 213 -4.50 29.11 -4.06
C GLY A 213 -3.68 27.83 -4.17
N CYS A 214 -4.27 26.72 -4.63
CA CYS A 214 -3.56 25.46 -4.86
C CYS A 214 -2.79 25.51 -6.20
N GLY A 215 -1.79 26.40 -6.29
CA GLY A 215 -1.07 26.69 -7.53
C GLY A 215 -0.24 25.53 -8.05
N GLY A 216 0.22 24.63 -7.17
CA GLY A 216 0.95 23.42 -7.57
C GLY A 216 0.03 22.46 -8.34
N LEU A 217 -1.13 22.13 -7.79
CA LEU A 217 -2.08 21.21 -8.43
C LEU A 217 -2.64 21.78 -9.73
N VAL A 218 -3.01 23.06 -9.73
CA VAL A 218 -3.55 23.76 -10.90
C VAL A 218 -2.49 23.93 -12.00
N GLY A 219 -1.27 24.27 -11.61
CA GLY A 219 -0.13 24.46 -12.54
C GLY A 219 0.27 23.15 -13.25
N VAL A 220 0.42 22.07 -12.53
CA VAL A 220 0.70 20.74 -13.11
C VAL A 220 -0.42 20.33 -14.08
N ASN A 221 -1.67 20.61 -13.75
CA ASN A 221 -2.81 20.28 -14.60
C ASN A 221 -2.90 21.12 -15.88
N ALA A 222 -2.17 22.19 -16.02
CA ALA A 222 -2.38 23.19 -17.09
C ALA A 222 -2.33 22.59 -18.51
N GLY A 223 -1.59 21.49 -18.71
CA GLY A 223 -1.50 20.79 -19.99
C GLY A 223 -2.56 19.73 -20.25
N SER A 224 -3.35 19.36 -19.23
CA SER A 224 -4.37 18.30 -19.36
C SER A 224 -5.73 18.86 -19.76
N THR A 225 -6.47 18.09 -20.57
CA THR A 225 -7.89 18.33 -20.85
C THR A 225 -8.81 17.82 -19.74
N GLU A 226 -8.34 16.85 -18.93
CA GLU A 226 -9.09 16.36 -17.76
C GLU A 226 -8.83 17.28 -16.56
N PRO A 227 -9.86 17.88 -15.97
CA PRO A 227 -9.67 18.85 -14.87
C PRO A 227 -9.22 18.16 -13.57
N PRO A 228 -8.38 18.84 -12.76
CA PRO A 228 -7.86 18.26 -11.52
C PRO A 228 -8.98 18.10 -10.48
N ARG A 229 -8.75 17.26 -9.52
CA ARG A 229 -9.57 17.07 -8.32
C ARG A 229 -8.70 16.98 -7.08
N MET A 230 -9.12 17.61 -6.01
CA MET A 230 -8.64 17.29 -4.68
C MET A 230 -9.79 16.66 -3.89
N VAL A 231 -9.53 15.49 -3.29
CA VAL A 231 -10.50 14.86 -2.40
C VAL A 231 -9.98 14.95 -0.97
N LYS A 232 -10.78 15.57 -0.10
CA LYS A 232 -10.56 15.56 1.35
C LYS A 232 -11.45 14.49 1.96
N LEU A 233 -10.85 13.56 2.73
CA LEU A 233 -11.56 12.53 3.49
C LEU A 233 -11.31 12.72 4.97
N GLU A 234 -12.33 12.51 5.81
CA GLU A 234 -12.21 12.65 7.26
C GLU A 234 -12.79 11.42 7.98
N TYR A 235 -11.96 10.83 8.82
CA TYR A 235 -12.34 9.79 9.77
C TYR A 235 -12.25 10.34 11.19
N LYS A 236 -13.39 10.42 11.88
CA LYS A 236 -13.52 10.98 13.22
C LYS A 236 -14.06 9.92 14.18
N PRO A 237 -13.22 9.15 14.89
CA PRO A 237 -13.68 8.22 15.93
C PRO A 237 -14.17 8.98 17.16
N ALA A 238 -15.17 8.43 17.89
CA ALA A 238 -15.78 9.08 19.06
C ALA A 238 -14.76 9.42 20.18
N SER A 239 -13.65 8.68 20.28
CA SER A 239 -12.60 8.88 21.30
C SER A 239 -11.23 8.89 20.63
N ALA A 240 -10.91 9.97 19.94
CA ALA A 240 -9.63 10.10 19.23
C ALA A 240 -8.45 10.20 20.22
N ARG A 241 -7.39 9.42 19.97
CA ARG A 241 -6.13 9.43 20.77
C ARG A 241 -5.04 10.27 20.11
N GLY A 242 -5.27 10.78 18.91
CA GLY A 242 -4.36 11.63 18.16
C GLY A 242 -4.98 12.02 16.84
N LYS A 243 -4.34 12.96 16.15
CA LYS A 243 -4.78 13.51 14.87
C LYS A 243 -3.66 13.39 13.85
N VAL A 244 -3.89 12.65 12.78
CA VAL A 244 -2.94 12.43 11.69
C VAL A 244 -3.51 13.00 10.39
N VAL A 245 -2.65 13.59 9.57
CA VAL A 245 -2.97 13.93 8.18
C VAL A 245 -2.19 13.02 7.24
N LEU A 246 -2.86 12.49 6.23
CA LEU A 246 -2.27 11.72 5.14
C LEU A 246 -2.41 12.52 3.84
N VAL A 247 -1.34 12.61 3.05
CA VAL A 247 -1.38 13.25 1.73
C VAL A 247 -0.88 12.26 0.68
N GLY A 248 -1.69 11.99 -0.34
CA GLY A 248 -1.37 11.02 -1.39
C GLY A 248 -1.14 11.69 -2.75
N LYS A 249 -0.01 11.40 -3.40
CA LYS A 249 0.23 11.75 -4.79
C LYS A 249 -0.76 11.01 -5.68
N GLY A 250 -1.50 11.76 -6.51
CA GLY A 250 -2.55 11.24 -7.38
C GLY A 250 -2.38 11.67 -8.84
N VAL A 251 -1.20 11.52 -9.41
CA VAL A 251 -0.99 11.77 -10.85
C VAL A 251 -1.49 10.55 -11.63
N MET A 252 -2.69 10.66 -12.22
CA MET A 252 -3.37 9.55 -12.92
C MET A 252 -2.55 9.04 -14.10
N TYR A 253 -1.85 9.95 -14.78
CA TYR A 253 -0.85 9.65 -15.78
C TYR A 253 0.22 10.75 -15.81
N ASP A 254 1.48 10.34 -15.71
CA ASP A 254 2.62 11.24 -15.78
C ASP A 254 3.40 11.04 -17.07
N SER A 255 3.21 11.95 -18.02
CA SER A 255 4.01 11.99 -19.25
C SER A 255 5.37 12.69 -19.06
N GLY A 256 5.57 13.37 -17.92
CA GLY A 256 6.66 14.32 -17.70
C GLY A 256 6.32 15.75 -18.10
N GLY A 257 5.17 15.99 -18.74
CA GLY A 257 4.81 17.30 -19.27
C GLY A 257 5.71 17.71 -20.43
N ILE A 258 6.15 18.97 -20.46
CA ILE A 258 7.10 19.47 -21.48
C ILE A 258 8.49 18.77 -21.34
N SER A 259 8.90 18.41 -20.13
CA SER A 259 10.05 17.53 -19.86
C SER A 259 9.70 16.07 -20.14
N LEU A 260 9.27 15.77 -21.37
CA LEU A 260 8.66 14.50 -21.78
C LEU A 260 9.55 13.30 -21.46
N LYS A 261 8.98 12.29 -20.82
CA LYS A 261 9.65 11.01 -20.55
C LYS A 261 9.99 10.26 -21.84
N PRO A 262 11.08 9.49 -21.88
CA PRO A 262 11.35 8.58 -22.99
C PRO A 262 10.21 7.60 -23.22
N SER A 263 9.90 7.28 -24.50
CA SER A 263 8.87 6.32 -24.86
C SER A 263 9.37 4.88 -24.66
N ASP A 264 9.31 4.40 -23.43
CA ASP A 264 9.78 3.09 -23.00
C ASP A 264 8.78 2.39 -22.05
N GLY A 265 9.19 1.25 -21.48
CA GLY A 265 8.37 0.50 -20.52
C GLY A 265 8.09 1.26 -19.23
N MET A 266 9.00 2.14 -18.79
CA MET A 266 8.80 2.99 -17.62
C MET A 266 7.68 4.01 -17.86
N HIS A 267 7.66 4.64 -19.05
CA HIS A 267 6.60 5.57 -19.44
C HIS A 267 5.22 4.91 -19.45
N ALA A 268 5.13 3.66 -19.95
CA ALA A 268 3.89 2.89 -19.95
C ALA A 268 3.39 2.56 -18.53
N MET A 269 4.28 2.53 -17.54
CA MET A 269 3.94 2.27 -16.13
C MET A 269 3.45 3.53 -15.39
N MET A 270 3.53 4.72 -15.96
CA MET A 270 3.16 5.98 -15.33
C MET A 270 1.66 6.11 -15.00
N LYS A 271 0.83 5.17 -15.41
CA LYS A 271 -0.53 4.97 -14.86
C LYS A 271 -0.52 4.68 -13.36
N MET A 272 0.60 4.17 -12.81
CA MET A 272 0.77 3.86 -11.38
C MET A 272 1.24 5.06 -10.55
N ASP A 273 1.44 6.22 -11.17
CA ASP A 273 1.96 7.43 -10.51
C ASP A 273 0.94 8.07 -9.55
N MET A 274 -0.18 7.42 -9.38
CA MET A 274 -1.23 7.71 -8.41
C MET A 274 -1.29 6.69 -7.24
N SER A 275 -0.30 5.80 -7.13
CA SER A 275 -0.26 4.75 -6.09
C SER A 275 -0.28 5.31 -4.67
N GLY A 276 0.27 6.52 -4.47
CA GLY A 276 0.20 7.23 -3.19
C GLY A 276 -1.24 7.57 -2.79
N ALA A 277 -2.01 8.19 -3.69
CA ALA A 277 -3.42 8.50 -3.44
C ALA A 277 -4.28 7.23 -3.30
N ALA A 278 -3.99 6.18 -4.08
CA ALA A 278 -4.67 4.90 -3.97
C ALA A 278 -4.43 4.23 -2.61
N ALA A 279 -3.19 4.24 -2.11
CA ALA A 279 -2.85 3.70 -0.79
C ALA A 279 -3.54 4.47 0.34
N VAL A 280 -3.57 5.80 0.25
CA VAL A 280 -4.25 6.67 1.23
C VAL A 280 -5.76 6.42 1.22
N LEU A 281 -6.41 6.42 0.04
CA LEU A 281 -7.85 6.17 -0.08
C LEU A 281 -8.24 4.81 0.50
N ALA A 282 -7.49 3.77 0.14
CA ALA A 282 -7.74 2.41 0.63
C ALA A 282 -7.51 2.29 2.14
N THR A 283 -6.51 2.99 2.68
CA THR A 283 -6.28 3.09 4.13
C THR A 283 -7.51 3.70 4.81
N MET A 284 -7.98 4.85 4.34
CA MET A 284 -9.15 5.53 4.90
C MET A 284 -10.37 4.63 4.93
N GLY A 285 -10.64 3.88 3.85
CA GLY A 285 -11.76 2.93 3.76
C GLY A 285 -11.72 1.79 4.80
N ALA A 286 -10.55 1.45 5.34
CA ALA A 286 -10.39 0.37 6.33
C ALA A 286 -10.52 0.83 7.79
N LEU A 287 -10.31 2.12 8.10
CA LEU A 287 -10.13 2.61 9.48
C LEU A 287 -11.31 2.31 10.40
N ARG A 288 -12.54 2.47 9.91
CA ARG A 288 -13.76 2.24 10.71
C ARG A 288 -13.95 0.75 11.03
N ALA A 289 -13.77 -0.13 10.02
CA ALA A 289 -13.89 -1.58 10.20
C ALA A 289 -12.86 -2.10 11.19
N LEU A 290 -11.67 -1.52 11.21
CA LEU A 290 -10.58 -1.84 12.14
C LEU A 290 -10.68 -1.13 13.49
N LYS A 291 -11.72 -0.29 13.68
CA LYS A 291 -11.97 0.46 14.92
C LYS A 291 -10.77 1.30 15.37
N VAL A 292 -10.07 1.91 14.40
CA VAL A 292 -8.90 2.76 14.65
C VAL A 292 -9.29 3.93 15.56
N LYS A 293 -8.44 4.26 16.53
CA LYS A 293 -8.68 5.34 17.50
C LYS A 293 -8.03 6.66 17.13
N THR A 294 -7.28 6.70 16.05
CA THR A 294 -6.66 7.93 15.53
C THR A 294 -7.64 8.63 14.62
N GLN A 295 -7.84 9.94 14.83
CA GLN A 295 -8.54 10.78 13.86
C GLN A 295 -7.63 10.95 12.65
N VAL A 296 -8.15 10.74 11.44
CA VAL A 296 -7.37 10.85 10.22
C VAL A 296 -8.08 11.76 9.23
N THR A 297 -7.36 12.77 8.73
CA THR A 297 -7.76 13.56 7.57
C THR A 297 -6.85 13.20 6.41
N ALA A 298 -7.39 12.98 5.23
CA ALA A 298 -6.61 12.67 4.04
C ALA A 298 -6.86 13.67 2.93
N TYR A 299 -5.80 14.00 2.16
CA TYR A 299 -5.88 14.78 0.93
C TYR A 299 -5.34 13.94 -0.23
N LEU A 300 -6.18 13.70 -1.24
CA LEU A 300 -5.82 13.00 -2.47
C LEU A 300 -5.66 14.06 -3.57
N MET A 301 -4.43 14.27 -4.04
CA MET A 301 -4.07 15.34 -4.98
C MET A 301 -4.09 14.77 -6.40
N CYS A 302 -5.24 14.88 -7.10
CA CYS A 302 -5.51 14.14 -8.34
C CYS A 302 -5.43 15.02 -9.58
N THR A 303 -4.57 14.64 -10.55
CA THR A 303 -4.34 15.35 -11.82
C THR A 303 -3.68 14.43 -12.84
N ASP A 304 -3.55 14.91 -14.08
CA ASP A 304 -2.58 14.40 -15.06
C ASP A 304 -1.45 15.41 -15.24
N ASN A 305 -0.29 14.93 -15.70
CA ASN A 305 0.82 15.77 -16.17
C ASN A 305 1.03 15.54 -17.66
N MET A 306 0.51 16.43 -18.49
CA MET A 306 0.47 16.28 -19.95
C MET A 306 1.14 17.43 -20.69
N PRO A 307 1.84 17.17 -21.83
CA PRO A 307 2.30 18.22 -22.71
C PRO A 307 1.16 18.74 -23.58
N SER A 308 1.07 20.04 -23.73
CA SER A 308 0.15 20.70 -24.66
C SER A 308 0.56 22.16 -24.86
N GLY A 309 -0.17 22.90 -25.70
CA GLY A 309 0.06 24.34 -25.87
C GLY A 309 -0.19 25.19 -24.63
N SER A 310 -0.95 24.68 -23.66
CA SER A 310 -1.22 25.34 -22.37
C SER A 310 -0.41 24.77 -21.20
N ALA A 311 0.46 23.77 -21.45
CA ALA A 311 1.20 23.11 -20.39
C ALA A 311 2.17 24.05 -19.67
N LEU A 312 2.45 23.71 -18.41
CA LEU A 312 3.49 24.34 -17.59
C LEU A 312 4.84 24.28 -18.31
N LYS A 313 5.57 25.40 -18.35
CA LYS A 313 6.84 25.54 -19.04
C LYS A 313 8.00 25.67 -18.05
N LEU A 314 9.18 25.26 -18.44
CA LEU A 314 10.39 25.58 -17.70
C LEU A 314 10.60 27.10 -17.67
N GLY A 315 10.91 27.63 -16.49
CA GLY A 315 11.00 29.07 -16.23
C GLY A 315 9.68 29.71 -15.74
N ASP A 316 8.53 29.03 -15.84
CA ASP A 316 7.31 29.49 -15.20
C ASP A 316 7.48 29.53 -13.67
N VAL A 317 6.73 30.41 -12.99
CA VAL A 317 6.71 30.52 -11.53
C VAL A 317 5.30 30.25 -11.02
N LEU A 318 5.16 29.29 -10.13
CA LEU A 318 3.90 28.98 -9.45
C LEU A 318 3.86 29.60 -8.05
N THR A 319 2.70 30.09 -7.64
CA THR A 319 2.45 30.47 -6.25
C THR A 319 1.70 29.33 -5.56
N MET A 320 2.33 28.74 -4.56
CA MET A 320 1.83 27.59 -3.84
C MET A 320 0.81 27.99 -2.76
N ARG A 321 0.04 27.00 -2.23
CA ARG A 321 -0.98 27.25 -1.18
C ARG A 321 -0.48 28.06 0.02
N ASN A 322 0.75 27.86 0.48
CA ASN A 322 1.33 28.61 1.60
C ASN A 322 1.88 30.00 1.23
N GLY A 323 1.73 30.42 -0.03
CA GLY A 323 2.20 31.69 -0.56
C GLY A 323 3.64 31.69 -1.10
N LYS A 324 4.41 30.60 -0.91
CA LYS A 324 5.75 30.49 -1.52
C LYS A 324 5.67 30.40 -3.03
N THR A 325 6.65 30.99 -3.69
CA THR A 325 6.81 30.93 -5.15
C THR A 325 7.83 29.88 -5.55
N VAL A 326 7.53 29.12 -6.61
CA VAL A 326 8.37 28.02 -7.11
C VAL A 326 8.64 28.17 -8.59
N GLU A 327 9.90 28.34 -8.96
CA GLU A 327 10.35 28.34 -10.35
C GLU A 327 10.46 26.90 -10.87
N ILE A 328 9.94 26.65 -12.05
CA ILE A 328 9.91 25.34 -12.68
C ILE A 328 11.16 25.13 -13.53
N HIS A 329 11.98 24.20 -13.12
CA HIS A 329 13.18 23.78 -13.87
C HIS A 329 13.01 22.39 -14.52
N ASN A 330 12.00 21.63 -14.08
CA ASN A 330 11.68 20.32 -14.66
C ASN A 330 10.18 20.03 -14.43
N THR A 331 9.40 19.87 -15.49
CA THR A 331 7.96 19.56 -15.37
C THR A 331 7.70 18.10 -15.02
N ASP A 332 8.70 17.22 -15.10
CA ASP A 332 8.67 15.82 -14.61
C ASP A 332 8.93 15.72 -13.08
N ALA A 333 9.07 16.84 -12.41
CA ALA A 333 9.11 16.96 -10.95
C ALA A 333 7.79 17.57 -10.43
N GLU A 334 6.68 17.10 -10.93
CA GLU A 334 5.29 17.56 -10.71
C GLU A 334 4.69 17.05 -9.38
N GLY A 335 5.06 15.81 -9.00
CA GLY A 335 4.50 15.17 -7.80
C GLY A 335 4.74 15.98 -6.53
N ARG A 336 5.92 16.57 -6.37
CA ARG A 336 6.21 17.44 -5.23
C ARG A 336 5.43 18.74 -5.26
N LEU A 337 5.08 19.25 -6.43
CA LEU A 337 4.28 20.45 -6.57
C LEU A 337 2.84 20.22 -6.09
N ILE A 338 2.21 19.14 -6.51
CA ILE A 338 0.86 18.81 -6.06
C ILE A 338 0.83 18.48 -4.57
N LEU A 339 1.84 17.75 -4.07
CA LEU A 339 1.95 17.44 -2.64
C LEU A 339 2.13 18.67 -1.77
N ALA A 340 2.86 19.69 -2.24
CA ALA A 340 3.09 20.93 -1.50
C ALA A 340 1.78 21.63 -1.11
N ASP A 341 0.78 21.68 -2.00
CA ASP A 341 -0.53 22.24 -1.69
C ASP A 341 -1.27 21.39 -0.64
N GLY A 342 -1.25 20.06 -0.80
CA GLY A 342 -1.88 19.13 0.15
C GLY A 342 -1.23 19.18 1.54
N LEU A 343 0.10 19.30 1.59
CA LEU A 343 0.86 19.42 2.83
C LEU A 343 0.58 20.77 3.53
N SER A 344 0.49 21.85 2.77
CA SER A 344 0.12 23.16 3.31
C SER A 344 -1.26 23.13 3.96
N LEU A 345 -2.27 22.58 3.27
CA LEU A 345 -3.63 22.40 3.79
C LEU A 345 -3.64 21.48 5.03
N GLY A 346 -2.84 20.43 5.00
CA GLY A 346 -2.66 19.52 6.13
C GLY A 346 -2.11 20.23 7.36
N ALA A 347 -1.05 21.01 7.18
CA ALA A 347 -0.38 21.77 8.25
C ALA A 347 -1.28 22.83 8.90
N GLU A 348 -2.16 23.49 8.12
CA GLU A 348 -3.16 24.46 8.62
C GLU A 348 -4.08 23.83 9.70
N SER A 349 -4.35 22.54 9.62
CA SER A 349 -5.17 21.80 10.59
C SER A 349 -4.45 21.49 11.90
N LYS A 350 -3.14 21.76 12.01
CA LYS A 350 -2.27 21.52 13.18
C LYS A 350 -2.40 20.08 13.70
N PRO A 351 -2.11 19.04 12.88
CA PRO A 351 -2.17 17.65 13.32
C PRO A 351 -1.01 17.30 14.24
N ASP A 352 -1.12 16.18 14.94
CA ASP A 352 -0.03 15.64 15.77
C ASP A 352 1.10 15.03 14.92
N ALA A 353 0.75 14.54 13.69
CA ALA A 353 1.71 14.11 12.67
C ALA A 353 1.09 14.19 11.27
N MET A 354 1.95 14.30 10.27
CA MET A 354 1.58 14.31 8.86
C MET A 354 2.46 13.34 8.08
N ILE A 355 1.87 12.53 7.21
CA ILE A 355 2.58 11.59 6.33
C ILE A 355 2.13 11.87 4.90
N ASP A 356 3.08 12.10 4.00
CA ASP A 356 2.79 12.01 2.58
C ASP A 356 3.42 10.74 1.98
N ILE A 357 2.79 10.24 0.93
CA ILE A 357 3.19 9.03 0.23
C ILE A 357 3.10 9.24 -1.28
N ALA A 358 4.19 8.96 -1.97
CA ALA A 358 4.30 9.24 -3.38
C ALA A 358 5.29 8.34 -4.10
N THR A 359 4.99 8.02 -5.34
CA THR A 359 5.93 7.54 -6.36
C THR A 359 6.74 8.74 -6.84
N LEU A 360 7.76 9.15 -6.05
CA LEU A 360 8.27 10.50 -6.21
C LEU A 360 9.57 10.58 -7.01
N THR A 361 10.55 9.71 -6.70
CA THR A 361 11.88 9.89 -7.30
C THR A 361 12.49 8.60 -7.84
N GLY A 362 13.01 8.68 -9.07
CA GLY A 362 13.90 7.65 -9.60
C GLY A 362 15.19 7.51 -8.78
N ALA A 363 15.58 8.56 -8.05
CA ALA A 363 16.73 8.53 -7.16
C ALA A 363 16.53 7.58 -5.97
N CYS A 364 15.33 7.54 -5.37
CA CYS A 364 14.99 6.58 -4.33
C CYS A 364 14.96 5.15 -4.86
N LEU A 365 14.34 4.92 -6.02
CA LEU A 365 14.37 3.64 -6.72
C LEU A 365 15.82 3.18 -7.01
N GLY A 366 16.68 4.07 -7.51
CA GLY A 366 18.09 3.77 -7.78
C GLY A 366 18.89 3.42 -6.53
N ALA A 367 18.57 4.04 -5.38
CA ALA A 367 19.26 3.80 -4.12
C ALA A 367 18.79 2.52 -3.40
N LEU A 368 17.48 2.25 -3.39
CA LEU A 368 16.87 1.21 -2.54
C LEU A 368 16.27 0.03 -3.33
N GLY A 369 16.18 0.13 -4.66
CA GLY A 369 15.60 -0.90 -5.51
C GLY A 369 14.08 -1.03 -5.37
N LYS A 370 13.52 -2.13 -5.88
CA LYS A 370 12.08 -2.36 -5.99
C LYS A 370 11.39 -2.97 -4.76
N LYS A 371 12.14 -3.31 -3.70
CA LYS A 371 11.56 -4.01 -2.53
C LYS A 371 11.43 -3.14 -1.30
N MET A 372 11.95 -1.90 -1.34
CA MET A 372 12.06 -1.03 -0.18
C MET A 372 11.72 0.40 -0.55
N ALA A 373 10.97 1.10 0.30
CA ALA A 373 10.69 2.52 0.15
C ALA A 373 11.63 3.36 1.01
N GLY A 374 11.84 4.61 0.61
CA GLY A 374 12.56 5.59 1.42
C GLY A 374 11.61 6.30 2.40
N VAL A 375 12.07 6.56 3.61
CA VAL A 375 11.42 7.49 4.55
C VAL A 375 12.37 8.63 4.87
N LEU A 376 11.90 9.88 4.71
CA LEU A 376 12.60 11.11 5.09
C LEU A 376 11.68 11.91 6.01
N SER A 377 12.23 12.49 7.08
CA SER A 377 11.39 13.08 8.12
C SER A 377 12.12 14.21 8.89
N ASN A 378 11.34 15.15 9.40
CA ASN A 378 11.79 16.14 10.38
C ASN A 378 11.62 15.68 11.85
N ASN A 379 11.15 14.44 12.07
CA ASN A 379 10.82 13.96 13.43
C ASN A 379 11.12 12.46 13.61
N SER A 380 12.12 12.15 14.45
CA SER A 380 12.54 10.77 14.72
C SER A 380 11.47 9.91 15.39
N GLY A 381 10.55 10.50 16.16
CA GLY A 381 9.43 9.78 16.77
C GLY A 381 8.42 9.29 15.75
N VAL A 382 8.19 10.05 14.67
CA VAL A 382 7.37 9.61 13.53
C VAL A 382 8.08 8.49 12.78
N VAL A 383 9.39 8.65 12.51
CA VAL A 383 10.19 7.59 11.85
C VAL A 383 10.13 6.29 12.64
N SER A 384 10.36 6.32 13.94
CA SER A 384 10.32 5.12 14.79
C SER A 384 8.97 4.39 14.70
N GLN A 385 7.86 5.12 14.68
CA GLN A 385 6.53 4.52 14.55
C GLN A 385 6.31 3.90 13.16
N LEU A 386 6.78 4.56 12.09
CA LEU A 386 6.73 4.02 10.72
C LEU A 386 7.61 2.77 10.57
N MET A 387 8.82 2.77 11.14
CA MET A 387 9.72 1.60 11.14
C MET A 387 9.11 0.41 11.90
N ASN A 388 8.45 0.66 13.04
CA ASN A 388 7.70 -0.37 13.76
C ASN A 388 6.54 -0.93 12.91
N SER A 389 5.82 -0.08 12.19
CA SER A 389 4.76 -0.51 11.28
C SER A 389 5.33 -1.29 10.09
N SER A 390 6.46 -0.87 9.52
CA SER A 390 7.21 -1.60 8.49
C SER A 390 7.56 -3.02 8.96
N SER A 391 8.09 -3.17 10.16
CA SER A 391 8.43 -4.47 10.75
C SER A 391 7.19 -5.38 10.88
N ARG A 392 6.05 -4.88 11.37
CA ARG A 392 4.82 -5.68 11.53
C ARG A 392 4.17 -6.06 10.21
N THR A 393 4.24 -5.16 9.22
CA THR A 393 3.58 -5.37 7.91
C THR A 393 4.48 -6.03 6.87
N ASN A 394 5.79 -5.99 7.07
CA ASN A 394 6.79 -6.37 6.08
C ASN A 394 6.69 -5.54 4.77
N GLU A 395 6.22 -4.31 4.87
CA GLU A 395 6.40 -3.28 3.84
C GLU A 395 7.66 -2.50 4.21
N LEU A 396 8.79 -2.88 3.61
CA LEU A 396 10.12 -2.49 4.05
C LEU A 396 10.41 -1.02 3.82
N LEU A 397 10.89 -0.34 4.86
CA LEU A 397 11.33 1.06 4.84
C LEU A 397 12.82 1.17 5.16
N TRP A 398 13.46 2.17 4.57
CA TRP A 398 14.79 2.62 4.94
C TRP A 398 14.79 4.14 5.15
N GLU A 399 15.36 4.61 6.27
CA GLU A 399 15.49 6.03 6.54
C GLU A 399 16.62 6.63 5.71
N LEU A 400 16.27 7.64 4.89
CA LEU A 400 17.20 8.46 4.14
C LEU A 400 17.39 9.81 4.86
N PRO A 401 18.56 10.44 4.79
CA PRO A 401 18.83 11.67 5.53
C PRO A 401 18.09 12.87 4.94
N LEU A 402 17.40 13.64 5.80
CA LEU A 402 16.92 14.98 5.48
C LEU A 402 18.06 15.98 5.74
N PHE A 403 19.08 16.00 4.87
CA PHE A 403 20.31 16.78 5.05
C PHE A 403 20.11 18.23 4.62
N HIS A 404 19.93 19.13 5.58
CA HIS A 404 19.48 20.49 5.38
C HIS A 404 20.46 21.37 4.56
N ASP A 405 21.76 21.09 4.53
CA ASP A 405 22.72 21.85 3.71
C ASP A 405 22.42 21.75 2.22
N TYR A 406 21.71 20.71 1.78
CA TYR A 406 21.27 20.58 0.39
C TYR A 406 20.07 21.48 0.05
N ARG A 407 19.44 22.15 1.04
CA ARG A 407 18.32 23.09 0.76
C ARG A 407 18.76 24.20 -0.23
N ARG A 408 19.99 24.67 -0.15
CA ARG A 408 20.57 25.65 -1.09
C ARG A 408 20.54 25.22 -2.55
N LEU A 409 20.49 23.91 -2.84
CA LEU A 409 20.37 23.40 -4.21
C LEU A 409 19.01 23.74 -4.83
N LEU A 410 18.04 24.13 -4.03
CA LEU A 410 16.71 24.55 -4.44
C LEU A 410 16.58 26.08 -4.56
N ASP A 411 17.63 26.87 -4.33
CA ASP A 411 17.56 28.32 -4.40
C ASP A 411 17.31 28.77 -5.85
N SER A 412 16.45 29.79 -6.03
CA SER A 412 16.13 30.42 -7.31
C SER A 412 16.54 31.88 -7.30
N ASN A 413 16.83 32.41 -8.46
CA ASN A 413 17.11 33.84 -8.63
C ASN A 413 15.85 34.69 -8.90
N VAL A 414 14.71 34.03 -9.17
CA VAL A 414 13.46 34.69 -9.58
C VAL A 414 12.25 34.34 -8.70
N ALA A 415 12.37 33.30 -7.88
CA ALA A 415 11.33 32.81 -6.97
C ALA A 415 11.96 32.44 -5.60
N ASP A 416 11.13 32.06 -4.61
CA ASP A 416 11.62 31.62 -3.31
C ASP A 416 12.43 30.32 -3.41
N MET A 417 12.11 29.50 -4.40
CA MET A 417 12.81 28.24 -4.66
C MET A 417 12.49 27.69 -6.05
N ARG A 418 13.27 26.70 -6.49
CA ARG A 418 12.99 25.90 -7.69
C ARG A 418 12.53 24.49 -7.33
N ASN A 419 11.85 23.84 -8.28
CA ASN A 419 11.26 22.53 -8.01
C ASN A 419 12.23 21.34 -8.08
N ILE A 420 13.51 21.55 -8.48
CA ILE A 420 14.52 20.49 -8.57
C ILE A 420 15.90 20.98 -8.15
N GLY A 421 16.65 20.15 -7.42
CA GLY A 421 17.97 20.49 -6.86
C GLY A 421 19.17 20.06 -7.70
N GLY A 422 18.96 19.64 -8.96
CA GLY A 422 20.05 19.15 -9.84
C GLY A 422 20.13 17.62 -9.88
N PRO A 423 21.23 17.05 -10.42
CA PRO A 423 21.31 15.62 -10.76
C PRO A 423 21.58 14.70 -9.55
N TYR A 424 22.03 15.24 -8.42
CA TYR A 424 22.42 14.45 -7.24
C TYR A 424 21.46 14.62 -6.08
N ALA A 425 21.45 13.63 -5.17
CA ALA A 425 20.63 13.62 -3.95
C ALA A 425 19.14 13.86 -4.20
N GLY A 426 18.61 13.36 -5.32
CA GLY A 426 17.26 13.66 -5.79
C GLY A 426 16.16 13.35 -4.77
N ALA A 427 16.25 12.23 -4.02
CA ALA A 427 15.29 11.91 -2.95
C ALA A 427 15.36 12.91 -1.78
N THR A 428 16.58 13.27 -1.35
CA THR A 428 16.78 14.25 -0.26
C THR A 428 16.31 15.64 -0.67
N THR A 429 16.66 16.12 -1.88
CA THR A 429 16.23 17.45 -2.34
C THR A 429 14.71 17.51 -2.57
N ALA A 430 14.09 16.42 -3.03
CA ALA A 430 12.62 16.32 -3.11
C ALA A 430 11.96 16.43 -1.73
N ALA A 431 12.48 15.72 -0.74
CA ALA A 431 11.98 15.80 0.62
C ALA A 431 12.23 17.18 1.26
N LEU A 432 13.38 17.81 1.00
CA LEU A 432 13.65 19.19 1.45
C LEU A 432 12.71 20.20 0.80
N PHE A 433 12.33 20.00 -0.46
CA PHE A 433 11.29 20.78 -1.11
C PHE A 433 9.96 20.64 -0.35
N LEU A 434 9.51 19.40 -0.09
CA LEU A 434 8.25 19.12 0.63
C LEU A 434 8.27 19.69 2.06
N HIS A 435 9.42 19.65 2.74
CA HIS A 435 9.59 20.17 4.08
C HIS A 435 9.26 21.68 4.20
N GLU A 436 9.40 22.46 3.13
CA GLU A 436 9.04 23.86 3.10
C GLU A 436 7.53 24.14 3.25
N PHE A 437 6.70 23.09 3.15
CA PHE A 437 5.22 23.17 3.14
C PHE A 437 4.55 22.52 4.36
N VAL A 438 5.35 21.99 5.30
CA VAL A 438 4.82 21.28 6.49
C VAL A 438 4.84 22.15 7.76
N GLY A 439 5.46 23.32 7.71
CA GLY A 439 5.63 24.20 8.86
C GLY A 439 6.40 23.49 9.98
N THR A 440 5.88 23.59 11.23
CA THR A 440 6.45 22.95 12.41
C THR A 440 5.82 21.58 12.72
N THR A 441 4.99 21.05 11.83
CA THR A 441 4.29 19.77 12.03
C THR A 441 5.29 18.61 11.99
N PRO A 442 5.26 17.67 12.94
CA PRO A 442 5.97 16.39 12.80
C PRO A 442 5.53 15.69 11.52
N TRP A 443 6.47 15.42 10.62
CA TRP A 443 6.17 14.98 9.27
C TRP A 443 7.14 13.90 8.79
N ALA A 444 6.65 13.00 7.92
CA ALA A 444 7.47 12.10 7.14
C ALA A 444 6.95 11.98 5.71
N HIS A 445 7.88 11.91 4.77
CA HIS A 445 7.68 11.55 3.37
C HIS A 445 8.00 10.08 3.15
N LEU A 446 7.11 9.35 2.47
CA LEU A 446 7.32 7.98 2.01
C LEU A 446 7.49 7.98 0.49
N ASP A 447 8.72 7.77 0.02
CA ASP A 447 9.01 7.63 -1.41
C ASP A 447 8.89 6.17 -1.83
N ILE A 448 7.78 5.85 -2.51
CA ILE A 448 7.41 4.50 -2.92
C ILE A 448 7.67 4.21 -4.41
N ALA A 449 8.49 5.02 -5.08
CA ALA A 449 8.81 4.83 -6.50
C ALA A 449 9.42 3.44 -6.78
N GLY A 450 10.13 2.86 -5.80
CA GLY A 450 10.68 1.51 -5.91
C GLY A 450 9.64 0.40 -5.81
N PRO A 451 8.96 0.26 -4.68
CA PRO A 451 8.08 -0.88 -4.40
C PRO A 451 6.65 -0.74 -4.95
N MET A 452 6.33 0.25 -5.78
CA MET A 452 4.99 0.47 -6.32
C MET A 452 4.51 -0.68 -7.23
N ASP A 453 5.41 -1.41 -7.88
CA ASP A 453 5.11 -2.53 -8.75
C ASP A 453 5.95 -3.77 -8.49
N ALA A 454 5.49 -4.93 -8.95
CA ALA A 454 6.21 -6.20 -8.94
C ALA A 454 6.29 -6.78 -10.35
N ASP A 455 7.50 -7.25 -10.72
CA ASP A 455 7.76 -7.83 -12.05
C ASP A 455 7.10 -9.21 -12.23
N GLY A 456 6.76 -9.89 -11.14
CA GLY A 456 6.19 -11.22 -11.13
C GLY A 456 5.50 -11.59 -9.81
N ASP A 457 5.00 -12.82 -9.76
CA ASP A 457 4.37 -13.37 -8.57
C ASP A 457 5.44 -13.82 -7.56
N GLU A 458 5.49 -13.21 -6.38
CA GLU A 458 6.40 -13.57 -5.29
C GLU A 458 5.69 -13.44 -3.94
N GLY A 459 5.67 -14.52 -3.14
CA GLY A 459 4.95 -14.51 -1.86
C GLY A 459 3.49 -14.06 -2.06
N TRP A 460 3.04 -13.07 -1.34
CA TRP A 460 1.70 -12.49 -1.45
C TRP A 460 1.56 -11.42 -2.56
N LEU A 461 2.67 -11.05 -3.21
CA LEU A 461 2.68 -10.12 -4.35
C LEU A 461 2.27 -10.83 -5.64
N ASN A 462 1.67 -10.07 -6.54
CA ASN A 462 1.39 -10.47 -7.90
C ASN A 462 1.97 -9.44 -8.86
N ARG A 463 2.26 -9.86 -10.10
CA ARG A 463 2.72 -8.94 -11.15
C ARG A 463 1.81 -7.73 -11.27
N GLY A 464 2.41 -6.53 -11.35
CA GLY A 464 1.73 -5.24 -11.43
C GLY A 464 1.72 -4.51 -10.10
N ALA A 465 0.76 -3.63 -9.90
CA ALA A 465 0.69 -2.77 -8.73
C ALA A 465 0.66 -3.56 -7.42
N THR A 466 1.54 -3.18 -6.49
CA THR A 466 1.68 -3.83 -5.18
C THR A 466 0.72 -3.26 -4.14
N ALA A 467 0.29 -2.00 -4.31
CA ALA A 467 -0.38 -1.18 -3.31
C ALA A 467 0.47 -0.98 -2.04
N TYR A 468 1.80 -0.90 -2.23
CA TYR A 468 2.73 -0.62 -1.13
C TYR A 468 2.29 0.62 -0.34
N GLY A 469 2.47 0.57 0.96
CA GLY A 469 2.09 1.63 1.88
C GLY A 469 0.67 1.49 2.46
N THR A 470 -0.24 0.74 1.82
CA THR A 470 -1.62 0.58 2.32
C THR A 470 -1.63 -0.11 3.68
N ARG A 471 -0.94 -1.24 3.85
CA ARG A 471 -0.86 -1.96 5.13
C ARG A 471 -0.05 -1.19 6.16
N LEU A 472 1.03 -0.57 5.72
CA LEU A 472 1.89 0.28 6.53
C LEU A 472 1.10 1.43 7.17
N LEU A 473 0.32 2.18 6.36
CA LEU A 473 -0.47 3.31 6.83
C LEU A 473 -1.65 2.87 7.72
N ILE A 474 -2.31 1.74 7.40
CA ILE A 474 -3.33 1.16 8.28
C ILE A 474 -2.74 0.84 9.65
N ASP A 475 -1.59 0.15 9.69
CA ASP A 475 -0.92 -0.22 10.92
C ASP A 475 -0.42 1.01 11.69
N PHE A 476 0.17 1.98 10.99
CA PHE A 476 0.60 3.26 11.58
C PHE A 476 -0.57 3.99 12.24
N CYS A 477 -1.70 4.17 11.52
CA CYS A 477 -2.88 4.84 12.07
C CYS A 477 -3.50 4.07 13.25
N ALA A 478 -3.50 2.74 13.22
CA ALA A 478 -4.04 1.91 14.29
C ALA A 478 -3.21 1.98 15.59
N ASN A 479 -1.90 2.16 15.46
CA ASN A 479 -0.94 2.17 16.57
C ASN A 479 -0.36 3.55 16.87
N PHE A 480 -0.86 4.61 16.22
CA PHE A 480 -0.32 5.96 16.36
C PHE A 480 -0.35 6.47 17.80
N THR A 481 0.76 7.04 18.22
CA THR A 481 0.91 7.80 19.44
C THR A 481 1.50 9.17 19.15
N LYS A 482 1.06 10.20 19.90
CA LYS A 482 1.58 11.56 19.67
C LYS A 482 3.09 11.57 19.84
N PRO A 483 3.86 12.06 18.84
CA PRO A 483 5.29 12.24 19.02
C PRO A 483 5.58 13.16 20.20
N SER A 484 6.62 12.85 20.98
CA SER A 484 7.06 13.78 22.03
C SER A 484 7.52 15.07 21.36
N LYS A 485 7.08 16.22 21.89
CA LYS A 485 7.67 17.49 21.49
C LYS A 485 9.17 17.42 21.82
N LYS A 486 10.05 17.57 20.83
CA LYS A 486 11.47 17.81 21.13
C LYS A 486 11.55 18.99 22.07
N LYS A 487 12.16 18.78 23.25
CA LYS A 487 12.60 19.87 24.09
C LYS A 487 13.72 20.64 23.41
#